data_405d20173cdc437c7b726c46461fe7c3
#
_entry.id   405d20173cdc437c7b726c46461fe7c3
#
_cell.length_a   1.000
_cell.length_b   1.000
_cell.length_c   1.000
_cell.angle_alpha   90.00
_cell.angle_beta   90.00
_cell.angle_gamma   90.00
#
_symmetry.space_group_name_H-M   'P 1'
#
loop_
_entity.id
_entity.type
_entity.pdbx_description
1 polymer ?
#
loop_
_entity_poly.entity_id
_entity_poly.type
_entity_poly.pdbx_seq_one_letter_code
_entity_poly.pdbx_strand_id
1 'polypeptide(L)'
;MRAIYFLGLLLILPSLNSYSQVKTDQDIDMAYQNAKKGIYWALTNIPEKKTKLANDLIADDKLVAEVTLYKEVNGVKIISTGHYYSNQVTITVYKSYDTLVKEGYVKLDKGNE
;
A
#
# COMPACT_ATOMS: atom_id res chain seq x y z
N MET A 1 12.86 15.43 28.65
CA MET A 1 12.82 15.11 28.46
C MET A 1 12.76 15.01 28.06
N ARG A 2 13.02 15.47 27.81
CA ARG A 2 13.11 15.45 27.37
C ARG A 2 12.87 15.84 26.81
N ALA A 3 12.94 16.21 26.71
CA ALA A 3 12.77 16.40 26.20
C ALA A 3 12.69 17.08 25.92
N ILE A 4 12.76 17.56 26.26
CA ILE A 4 12.73 18.10 26.34
C ILE A 4 13.26 18.72 25.91
N TYR A 5 14.09 19.01 25.66
CA TYR A 5 14.66 19.20 25.39
C TYR A 5 14.82 19.44 24.55
N PHE A 6 15.21 19.67 24.32
CA PHE A 6 15.25 19.67 23.75
C PHE A 6 14.67 20.03 23.33
N LEU A 7 14.70 20.25 23.40
CA LEU A 7 13.62 20.68 23.26
C LEU A 7 13.18 22.01 22.90
N GLY A 8 13.35 22.84 23.33
CA GLY A 8 12.76 24.12 23.18
C GLY A 8 13.31 24.91 22.04
N LEU A 9 14.48 24.58 21.67
CA LEU A 9 15.14 25.24 20.56
C LEU A 9 14.34 25.14 19.29
N LEU A 10 13.61 24.06 19.14
CA LEU A 10 12.85 23.83 17.92
C LEU A 10 11.75 24.85 17.73
N LEU A 11 11.38 25.55 18.75
CA LEU A 11 10.30 26.53 18.67
C LEU A 11 10.62 27.70 17.76
N ILE A 12 11.89 27.88 17.45
CA ILE A 12 12.29 29.03 16.65
C ILE A 12 11.70 28.99 15.27
N LEU A 13 11.49 27.79 14.71
CA LEU A 13 11.05 27.66 13.34
C LEU A 13 9.72 26.94 13.16
N PRO A 14 8.80 27.05 14.10
CA PRO A 14 7.57 26.27 13.98
C PRO A 14 6.72 26.65 12.76
N SER A 15 6.67 27.90 12.40
CA SER A 15 5.81 28.30 11.28
C SER A 15 6.30 27.74 9.96
N LEU A 16 7.58 27.80 9.72
CA LEU A 16 8.15 27.26 8.48
C LEU A 16 8.02 25.74 8.46
N ASN A 17 8.30 25.14 9.59
CA ASN A 17 8.20 23.69 9.68
C ASN A 17 6.76 23.21 9.50
N SER A 18 5.81 23.99 10.01
CA SER A 18 4.41 23.62 9.85
C SER A 18 3.99 23.58 8.40
N TYR A 19 4.41 24.56 7.61
CA TYR A 19 4.06 24.60 6.20
C TYR A 19 4.66 23.41 5.46
N SER A 20 5.94 23.15 5.68
CA SER A 20 6.61 22.01 5.03
C SER A 20 5.96 20.71 5.46
N GLN A 21 5.59 20.60 6.72
CA GLN A 21 5.02 19.38 7.23
C GLN A 21 3.65 19.09 6.63
N VAL A 22 2.84 20.12 6.43
CA VAL A 22 1.53 19.93 5.79
C VAL A 22 1.71 19.38 4.39
N LYS A 23 2.63 19.94 3.62
CA LYS A 23 2.86 19.44 2.26
C LYS A 23 3.38 18.01 2.28
N THR A 24 4.30 17.70 3.18
CA THR A 24 4.83 16.34 3.30
C THR A 24 3.74 15.36 3.67
N ASP A 25 2.86 15.76 4.60
CA ASP A 25 1.76 14.89 4.99
C ASP A 25 0.82 14.60 3.82
N GLN A 26 0.55 15.61 2.99
CA GLN A 26 -0.28 15.41 1.81
C GLN A 26 0.40 14.48 0.81
N ASP A 27 1.71 14.63 0.63
CA ASP A 27 2.46 13.79 -0.29
C ASP A 27 2.49 12.34 0.22
N ILE A 28 2.64 12.16 1.52
CA ILE A 28 2.61 10.83 2.11
C ILE A 28 1.23 10.21 1.93
N ASP A 29 0.17 11.01 2.13
CA ASP A 29 -1.18 10.51 1.93
C ASP A 29 -1.39 10.08 0.49
N MET A 30 -0.88 10.83 -0.48
CA MET A 30 -0.99 10.44 -1.88
C MET A 30 -0.24 9.15 -2.16
N ALA A 31 0.95 8.98 -1.57
CA ALA A 31 1.68 7.73 -1.71
C ALA A 31 0.89 6.57 -1.08
N TYR A 32 0.24 6.82 0.05
CA TYR A 32 -0.60 5.81 0.68
C TYR A 32 -1.77 5.43 -0.23
N GLN A 33 -2.45 6.43 -0.82
CA GLN A 33 -3.55 6.13 -1.75
C GLN A 33 -3.06 5.33 -2.95
N ASN A 34 -1.86 5.63 -3.42
CA ASN A 34 -1.28 4.88 -4.52
C ASN A 34 -0.96 3.44 -4.12
N ALA A 35 -0.50 3.24 -2.88
CA ALA A 35 -0.28 1.88 -2.38
C ALA A 35 -1.60 1.11 -2.33
N LYS A 36 -2.69 1.76 -1.91
CA LYS A 36 -4.01 1.12 -1.89
C LYS A 36 -4.45 0.72 -3.29
N LYS A 37 -4.15 1.53 -4.29
CA LYS A 37 -4.46 1.16 -5.68
C LYS A 37 -3.77 -0.15 -6.04
N GLY A 38 -2.53 -0.31 -5.60
CA GLY A 38 -1.82 -1.57 -5.83
C GLY A 38 -2.49 -2.75 -5.16
N ILE A 39 -2.97 -2.57 -3.92
CA ILE A 39 -3.67 -3.65 -3.23
C ILE A 39 -4.92 -4.06 -4.01
N TYR A 40 -5.74 -3.08 -4.44
CA TYR A 40 -6.95 -3.40 -5.18
C TYR A 40 -6.63 -4.06 -6.51
N TRP A 41 -5.58 -3.59 -7.19
CA TRP A 41 -5.18 -4.22 -8.43
C TRP A 41 -4.84 -5.69 -8.20
N ALA A 42 -4.07 -5.99 -7.16
CA ALA A 42 -3.69 -7.37 -6.88
C ALA A 42 -4.90 -8.22 -6.56
N LEU A 43 -5.83 -7.68 -5.77
CA LEU A 43 -7.04 -8.43 -5.41
C LEU A 43 -7.87 -8.77 -6.63
N THR A 44 -7.89 -7.92 -7.64
CA THR A 44 -8.67 -8.18 -8.85
C THR A 44 -7.91 -9.00 -9.88
N ASN A 45 -6.66 -9.35 -9.61
CA ASN A 45 -5.81 -10.08 -10.54
C ASN A 45 -5.14 -11.29 -9.90
N ILE A 46 -5.79 -11.90 -8.91
CA ILE A 46 -5.21 -13.07 -8.22
C ILE A 46 -5.03 -14.20 -9.24
N PRO A 47 -3.79 -14.69 -9.42
CA PRO A 47 -3.56 -15.72 -10.42
C PRO A 47 -4.11 -17.07 -9.97
N GLU A 48 -4.59 -17.87 -10.92
CA GLU A 48 -5.12 -19.18 -10.58
C GLU A 48 -4.04 -20.22 -10.45
N LYS A 49 -3.04 -20.15 -11.31
CA LYS A 49 -2.05 -21.22 -11.38
C LYS A 49 -0.67 -20.86 -10.87
N LYS A 50 -0.42 -19.58 -10.66
CA LYS A 50 0.86 -19.13 -10.14
C LYS A 50 0.75 -18.85 -8.66
N THR A 51 1.85 -19.02 -7.95
CA THR A 51 1.88 -18.75 -6.53
C THR A 51 2.39 -17.35 -6.21
N LYS A 52 2.83 -16.62 -7.22
CA LYS A 52 3.36 -15.28 -7.05
C LYS A 52 3.00 -14.42 -8.24
N LEU A 53 2.68 -13.18 -7.97
CA LEU A 53 2.41 -12.20 -9.01
C LEU A 53 3.10 -10.90 -8.62
N ALA A 54 3.83 -10.30 -9.55
CA ALA A 54 4.48 -9.02 -9.30
C ALA A 54 4.21 -8.12 -10.49
N ASN A 55 3.94 -6.86 -10.23
CA ASN A 55 3.65 -5.90 -11.28
C ASN A 55 3.90 -4.48 -10.80
N ASP A 56 4.26 -3.62 -11.75
CA ASP A 56 4.38 -2.20 -11.50
C ASP A 56 3.18 -1.51 -12.13
N LEU A 57 2.53 -0.65 -11.37
CA LEU A 57 1.43 0.15 -11.88
C LEU A 57 1.98 1.49 -12.32
N ILE A 58 1.75 1.83 -13.56
CA ILE A 58 2.28 3.04 -14.16
C ILE A 58 1.12 3.84 -14.75
N ALA A 59 1.09 5.14 -14.47
CA ALA A 59 0.10 6.05 -15.03
C ALA A 59 0.81 7.33 -15.42
N ASP A 60 0.55 7.81 -16.63
CA ASP A 60 1.16 9.04 -17.15
C ASP A 60 2.69 8.98 -17.08
N ASP A 61 3.25 7.82 -17.42
CA ASP A 61 4.68 7.55 -17.42
C ASP A 61 5.32 7.65 -16.04
N LYS A 62 4.53 7.60 -14.99
CA LYS A 62 5.03 7.65 -13.62
C LYS A 62 4.69 6.36 -12.89
N LEU A 63 5.62 5.89 -12.10
CA LEU A 63 5.39 4.72 -11.27
C LEU A 63 4.43 5.08 -10.13
N VAL A 64 3.29 4.43 -10.11
CA VAL A 64 2.27 4.66 -9.08
C VAL A 64 2.46 3.71 -7.92
N ALA A 65 2.66 2.43 -8.22
CA ALA A 65 2.83 1.43 -7.16
C ALA A 65 3.59 0.23 -7.68
N GLU A 66 4.31 -0.40 -6.78
CA GLU A 66 4.95 -1.69 -7.03
C GLU A 66 4.23 -2.71 -6.17
N VAL A 67 3.71 -3.76 -6.79
CA VAL A 67 2.82 -4.70 -6.11
C VAL A 67 3.37 -6.10 -6.24
N THR A 68 3.34 -6.85 -5.14
CA THR A 68 3.67 -8.26 -5.15
C THR A 68 2.61 -9.01 -4.36
N LEU A 69 2.14 -10.10 -4.93
CA LEU A 69 1.17 -10.98 -4.29
C LEU A 69 1.79 -12.35 -4.14
N TYR A 70 1.63 -12.93 -2.97
CA TYR A 70 2.05 -14.30 -2.69
C TYR A 70 0.84 -15.10 -2.26
N LYS A 71 0.66 -16.28 -2.86
CA LYS A 71 -0.36 -17.20 -2.37
C LYS A 71 0.21 -17.99 -1.20
N GLU A 72 -0.60 -18.12 -0.17
CA GLU A 72 -0.24 -18.87 1.01
C GLU A 72 -1.29 -19.94 1.26
N VAL A 73 -1.07 -20.78 2.26
CA VAL A 73 -1.93 -21.95 2.47
C VAL A 73 -3.39 -21.57 2.57
N ASN A 74 -3.70 -20.50 3.31
CA ASN A 74 -5.09 -20.16 3.58
C ASN A 74 -5.52 -18.84 2.95
N GLY A 75 -4.69 -18.27 2.08
CA GLY A 75 -5.05 -16.98 1.52
C GLY A 75 -3.94 -16.36 0.72
N VAL A 76 -3.94 -15.04 0.66
CA VAL A 76 -2.92 -14.30 -0.06
C VAL A 76 -2.32 -13.23 0.83
N LYS A 77 -1.07 -12.93 0.54
CA LYS A 77 -0.36 -11.80 1.12
C LYS A 77 -0.01 -10.85 0.00
N ILE A 78 -0.40 -9.61 0.15
CA ILE A 78 -0.14 -8.59 -0.86
C ILE A 78 0.71 -7.49 -0.25
N ILE A 79 1.79 -7.14 -0.91
CA ILE A 79 2.66 -6.05 -0.51
C ILE A 79 2.62 -5.03 -1.63
N SER A 80 2.26 -3.80 -1.29
CA SER A 80 2.18 -2.72 -2.28
C SER A 80 2.94 -1.52 -1.77
N THR A 81 3.85 -1.02 -2.58
CA THR A 81 4.58 0.22 -2.28
C THR A 81 4.07 1.29 -3.21
N GLY A 82 3.39 2.28 -2.65
CA GLY A 82 2.90 3.41 -3.41
C GLY A 82 3.93 4.50 -3.48
N HIS A 83 3.96 5.20 -4.60
CA HIS A 83 4.93 6.25 -4.86
C HIS A 83 4.22 7.56 -5.17
N TYR A 84 4.74 8.63 -4.64
CA TYR A 84 4.27 9.96 -5.00
C TYR A 84 5.43 10.93 -4.83
N TYR A 85 6.02 11.35 -5.96
CA TYR A 85 7.29 12.09 -5.98
C TYR A 85 8.34 11.27 -5.26
N SER A 86 8.99 11.83 -4.25
CA SER A 86 10.03 11.09 -3.51
C SER A 86 9.48 10.31 -2.33
N ASN A 87 8.17 10.32 -2.12
CA ASN A 87 7.55 9.66 -0.98
C ASN A 87 7.14 8.25 -1.34
N GLN A 88 7.29 7.34 -0.40
CA GLN A 88 6.88 5.95 -0.56
C GLN A 88 6.14 5.49 0.68
N VAL A 89 5.11 4.69 0.47
CA VAL A 89 4.37 4.06 1.56
C VAL A 89 4.17 2.60 1.17
N THR A 90 4.51 1.69 2.07
CA THR A 90 4.33 0.27 1.84
C THR A 90 3.22 -0.26 2.72
N ILE A 91 2.27 -0.95 2.11
CA ILE A 91 1.15 -1.59 2.80
C ILE A 91 1.25 -3.08 2.59
N THR A 92 1.04 -3.86 3.64
CA THR A 92 0.94 -5.32 3.55
C THR A 92 -0.44 -5.73 4.00
N VAL A 93 -1.11 -6.53 3.19
CA VAL A 93 -2.46 -7.00 3.45
C VAL A 93 -2.49 -8.51 3.37
N TYR A 94 -3.15 -9.14 4.33
CA TYR A 94 -3.41 -10.58 4.32
C TYR A 94 -4.90 -10.79 4.20
N LYS A 95 -5.33 -11.65 3.28
CA LYS A 95 -6.74 -12.01 3.16
C LYS A 95 -6.87 -13.51 3.02
N SER A 96 -7.73 -14.09 3.83
CA SER A 96 -8.02 -15.51 3.72
C SER A 96 -8.84 -15.78 2.46
N TYR A 97 -8.78 -17.00 1.95
CA TYR A 97 -9.61 -17.36 0.79
C TYR A 97 -11.08 -17.22 1.11
N ASP A 98 -11.51 -17.53 2.34
CA ASP A 98 -12.90 -17.35 2.73
C ASP A 98 -13.33 -15.89 2.56
N THR A 99 -12.50 -14.96 3.01
CA THR A 99 -12.80 -13.54 2.86
C THR A 99 -12.80 -13.13 1.39
N LEU A 100 -11.86 -13.65 0.61
CA LEU A 100 -11.79 -13.32 -0.81
C LEU A 100 -13.04 -13.81 -1.55
N VAL A 101 -13.54 -14.97 -1.18
CA VAL A 101 -14.78 -15.46 -1.77
C VAL A 101 -15.95 -14.57 -1.38
N LYS A 102 -16.05 -14.22 -0.10
CA LYS A 102 -17.14 -13.36 0.36
C LYS A 102 -17.12 -12.01 -0.32
N GLU A 103 -15.95 -11.48 -0.56
CA GLU A 103 -15.82 -10.17 -1.18
C GLU A 103 -15.86 -10.21 -2.70
N GLY A 104 -15.92 -11.41 -3.27
CA GLY A 104 -16.09 -11.55 -4.71
C GLY A 104 -14.81 -11.54 -5.52
N TYR A 105 -13.65 -11.55 -4.88
CA TYR A 105 -12.39 -11.56 -5.60
C TYR A 105 -12.01 -12.94 -6.12
N VAL A 106 -12.51 -13.99 -5.48
CA VAL A 106 -12.23 -15.36 -5.87
C VAL A 106 -13.57 -16.10 -5.91
N LYS A 107 -13.76 -16.92 -6.95
CA LYS A 107 -14.98 -17.69 -7.07
C LYS A 107 -14.78 -19.06 -6.45
N LEU A 108 -15.83 -19.56 -5.82
CA LEU A 108 -15.83 -20.93 -5.40
C LEU A 108 -15.82 -21.82 -6.64
N ASP A 109 -15.00 -22.86 -6.59
CA ASP A 109 -14.93 -23.80 -7.70
C ASP A 109 -16.01 -24.87 -7.49
N LYS A 110 -17.19 -24.55 -7.96
CA LYS A 110 -18.31 -25.46 -7.77
C LYS A 110 -18.22 -26.69 -8.63
N GLY A 111 -17.45 -26.65 -9.68
CA GLY A 111 -17.30 -27.81 -10.53
C GLY A 111 -16.58 -28.95 -9.88
N ASN A 112 -15.86 -28.67 -8.82
CA ASN A 112 -15.09 -29.68 -8.10
C ASN A 112 -15.79 -30.19 -6.86
N GLU A 113 -16.98 -29.76 -6.64
CA GLU A 113 -17.72 -30.17 -5.44
C GLU A 113 -18.62 -31.34 -5.68
#